data_72734076a26ceef2d8d327393674f97d
#
_entry.id   72734076a26ceef2d8d327393674f97d
#
_cell.length_a   1.000
_cell.length_b   1.000
_cell.length_c   1.000
_cell.angle_alpha   90.00
_cell.angle_beta   90.00
_cell.angle_gamma   90.00
#
_symmetry.space_group_name_H-M   'P 1'
#
loop_
_entity.id
_entity.type
_entity.pdbx_description
1 polymer ?
#
loop_
_entity_poly.entity_id
_entity_poly.type
_entity_poly.pdbx_seq_one_letter_code
_entity_poly.pdbx_strand_id
1 'polypeptide(L)'
;MDKIEIRDLEIFANHGVFPEETALGQKFVVSAVMYTETRPAGLTDDLSASINYGEVSHMITDFLQKNTYKLLEAAVENLAETLLLSLPLLKKITLR
;
A
#
# COMPACT_ATOMS: atom_id res chain seq x y z
N MET A 1 10.79 -16.92 -1.57
CA MET A 1 9.69 -15.99 -1.83
C MET A 1 10.24 -14.71 -2.43
N ASP A 2 9.60 -14.24 -3.48
CA ASP A 2 10.07 -13.06 -4.22
C ASP A 2 9.47 -11.77 -3.68
N LYS A 3 10.04 -10.63 -4.10
CA LYS A 3 9.62 -9.31 -3.66
C LYS A 3 9.26 -8.43 -4.84
N ILE A 4 8.21 -7.64 -4.68
CA ILE A 4 7.87 -6.53 -5.56
C ILE A 4 7.87 -5.29 -4.68
N GLU A 5 8.61 -4.25 -5.08
CA GLU A 5 8.72 -3.03 -4.27
C GLU A 5 8.10 -1.84 -4.98
N ILE A 6 7.36 -1.05 -4.20
CA ILE A 6 6.92 0.29 -4.56
C ILE A 6 7.72 1.22 -3.65
N ARG A 7 8.49 2.15 -4.24
CA ARG A 7 9.34 3.07 -3.49
C ARG A 7 8.85 4.49 -3.61
N ASP A 8 8.82 5.18 -2.47
CA ASP A 8 8.60 6.63 -2.41
C ASP A 8 7.34 7.09 -3.15
N LEU A 9 6.24 6.36 -2.97
CA LEU A 9 4.95 6.76 -3.49
C LEU A 9 4.47 7.99 -2.71
N GLU A 10 4.29 9.11 -3.40
CA GLU A 10 3.86 10.37 -2.79
C GLU A 10 2.34 10.45 -2.78
N ILE A 11 1.78 10.73 -1.60
CA ILE A 11 0.33 10.81 -1.39
C ILE A 11 0.03 12.03 -0.55
N PHE A 12 -0.88 12.88 -1.01
CA PHE A 12 -1.41 13.96 -0.20
C PHE A 12 -2.61 13.44 0.58
N ALA A 13 -2.55 13.49 1.91
CA ALA A 13 -3.59 12.94 2.77
C ALA A 13 -3.69 13.74 4.08
N ASN A 14 -4.70 13.42 4.88
CA ASN A 14 -5.11 14.21 6.05
C ASN A 14 -4.97 13.40 7.34
N HIS A 15 -3.75 12.92 7.64
CA HIS A 15 -3.46 12.19 8.87
C HIS A 15 -2.65 13.03 9.84
N GLY A 16 -2.90 12.84 11.13
CA GLY A 16 -2.12 13.47 12.18
C GLY A 16 -2.95 13.72 13.43
N VAL A 17 -2.24 14.03 14.52
CA VAL A 17 -2.85 14.28 15.82
C VAL A 17 -3.43 15.70 15.92
N PHE A 18 -2.76 16.67 15.33
CA PHE A 18 -3.18 18.07 15.41
C PHE A 18 -4.28 18.37 14.42
N PRO A 19 -5.27 19.22 14.80
CA PRO A 19 -6.37 19.59 13.90
C PRO A 19 -5.90 20.20 12.57
N GLU A 20 -4.80 20.94 12.57
CA GLU A 20 -4.25 21.54 11.37
C GLU A 20 -3.78 20.48 10.38
N GLU A 21 -3.23 19.37 10.87
CA GLU A 21 -2.77 18.26 10.03
C GLU A 21 -3.94 17.59 9.32
N THR A 22 -5.06 17.40 10.02
CA THR A 22 -6.25 16.76 9.45
C THR A 22 -7.04 17.69 8.55
N ALA A 23 -7.04 19.00 8.85
CA ALA A 23 -7.78 19.99 8.07
C ALA A 23 -7.06 20.39 6.78
N LEU A 24 -5.75 20.63 6.85
CA LEU A 24 -4.97 21.11 5.70
C LEU A 24 -4.35 19.97 4.89
N GLY A 25 -4.05 18.87 5.56
CA GLY A 25 -3.35 17.76 4.93
C GLY A 25 -1.88 18.02 4.73
N GLN A 26 -1.17 17.00 4.29
CA GLN A 26 0.25 17.09 3.96
C GLN A 26 0.65 15.94 3.03
N LYS A 27 1.84 16.05 2.46
CA LYS A 27 2.38 14.99 1.62
C LYS A 27 2.99 13.90 2.49
N PHE A 28 2.58 12.66 2.24
CA PHE A 28 3.18 11.48 2.84
C PHE A 28 3.94 10.70 1.77
N VAL A 29 5.00 10.04 2.19
CA VAL A 29 5.78 9.17 1.31
C VAL A 29 5.67 7.75 1.84
N VAL A 30 5.20 6.84 0.99
CA VAL A 30 4.94 5.46 1.38
C VAL A 30 5.76 4.52 0.51
N SER A 31 6.40 3.55 1.13
CA SER A 31 7.09 2.47 0.44
C SER A 31 6.50 1.14 0.88
N ALA A 32 6.32 0.23 -0.06
CA ALA A 32 5.76 -1.09 0.20
C ALA A 32 6.66 -2.18 -0.38
N VAL A 33 6.93 -3.20 0.41
CA VAL A 33 7.59 -4.42 -0.05
C VAL A 33 6.57 -5.54 0.01
N MET A 34 6.25 -6.09 -1.14
CA MET A 34 5.24 -7.13 -1.28
C MET A 34 5.90 -8.47 -1.58
N TYR A 35 5.58 -9.47 -0.79
CA TYR A 35 6.16 -10.80 -0.91
C TYR A 35 5.16 -11.74 -1.57
N THR A 36 5.58 -12.35 -2.66
CA THR A 36 4.75 -13.26 -3.47
C THR A 36 5.65 -14.23 -4.23
N GLU A 37 5.03 -15.20 -4.90
CA GLU A 37 5.73 -16.08 -5.82
C GLU A 37 5.60 -15.52 -7.23
N THR A 38 6.73 -15.14 -7.85
CA THR A 38 6.72 -14.55 -9.20
C THR A 38 6.89 -15.59 -10.31
N ARG A 39 7.24 -16.83 -9.97
CA ARG A 39 7.49 -17.86 -10.96
C ARG A 39 6.31 -18.15 -11.90
N PRO A 40 5.06 -18.27 -11.41
CA PRO A 40 3.92 -18.50 -12.32
C PRO A 40 3.77 -17.40 -13.37
N ALA A 41 3.91 -16.14 -12.97
CA ALA A 41 3.84 -15.01 -13.90
C ALA A 41 5.03 -15.00 -14.86
N GLY A 42 6.23 -15.34 -14.38
CA GLY A 42 7.43 -15.42 -15.20
C GLY A 42 7.37 -16.52 -16.26
N LEU A 43 6.67 -17.61 -15.98
CA LEU A 43 6.51 -18.72 -16.91
C LEU A 43 5.42 -18.47 -17.94
N THR A 44 4.38 -17.71 -17.60
CA THR A 44 3.17 -17.55 -18.41
C THR A 44 3.00 -16.18 -19.03
N ASP A 45 3.72 -15.17 -18.52
CA ASP A 45 3.51 -13.76 -18.87
C ASP A 45 2.06 -13.32 -18.64
N ASP A 46 1.40 -13.89 -17.64
CA ASP A 46 0.02 -13.59 -17.29
C ASP A 46 -0.01 -12.69 -16.07
N LEU A 47 -0.48 -11.45 -16.24
CA LEU A 47 -0.56 -10.46 -15.16
C LEU A 47 -1.45 -10.93 -14.01
N SER A 48 -2.48 -11.73 -14.28
CA SER A 48 -3.35 -12.27 -13.23
C SER A 48 -2.63 -13.26 -12.31
N ALA A 49 -1.50 -13.80 -12.72
CA ALA A 49 -0.65 -14.68 -11.90
C ALA A 49 0.35 -13.89 -11.05
N SER A 50 0.31 -12.56 -11.09
CA SER A 50 1.20 -11.69 -10.34
C SER A 50 0.41 -10.61 -9.63
N ILE A 51 1.11 -9.83 -8.78
CA ILE A 51 0.54 -8.63 -8.16
C ILE A 51 0.79 -7.47 -9.10
N ASN A 52 -0.30 -6.81 -9.51
CA ASN A 52 -0.21 -5.61 -10.33
C ASN A 52 0.17 -4.41 -9.45
N TYR A 53 1.44 -4.00 -9.51
CA TYR A 53 1.94 -2.91 -8.66
C TYR A 53 1.26 -1.56 -8.94
N GLY A 54 0.81 -1.33 -10.16
CA GLY A 54 0.04 -0.12 -10.49
C GLY A 54 -1.30 -0.09 -9.78
N GLU A 55 -1.99 -1.23 -9.74
CA GLU A 55 -3.24 -1.38 -9.00
C GLU A 55 -3.01 -1.20 -7.50
N VAL A 56 -1.95 -1.77 -6.95
CA VAL A 56 -1.62 -1.64 -5.53
C VAL A 56 -1.31 -0.19 -5.18
N SER A 57 -0.54 0.51 -6.00
CA SER A 57 -0.26 1.94 -5.80
C SER A 57 -1.55 2.75 -5.73
N HIS A 58 -2.50 2.44 -6.62
CA HIS A 58 -3.81 3.09 -6.63
C HIS A 58 -4.62 2.77 -5.37
N MET A 59 -4.60 1.52 -4.93
CA MET A 59 -5.28 1.10 -3.70
C MET A 59 -4.72 1.80 -2.47
N ILE A 60 -3.40 1.91 -2.37
CA ILE A 60 -2.74 2.61 -1.26
C ILE A 60 -3.15 4.08 -1.23
N THR A 61 -3.07 4.76 -2.37
CA THR A 61 -3.44 6.16 -2.50
C THR A 61 -4.90 6.37 -2.10
N ASP A 62 -5.80 5.58 -2.67
CA ASP A 62 -7.22 5.68 -2.42
C ASP A 62 -7.57 5.45 -0.93
N PHE A 63 -6.97 4.42 -0.33
CA PHE A 63 -7.19 4.10 1.07
C PHE A 63 -6.75 5.24 2.00
N LEU A 64 -5.55 5.77 1.79
CA LEU A 64 -5.00 6.81 2.65
C LEU A 64 -5.70 8.15 2.45
N GLN A 65 -6.27 8.41 1.28
CA GLN A 65 -7.04 9.63 1.02
C GLN A 65 -8.46 9.57 1.56
N LYS A 66 -9.07 8.39 1.56
CA LYS A 66 -10.45 8.21 2.03
C LYS A 66 -10.60 8.00 3.53
N ASN A 67 -9.54 7.60 4.21
CA ASN A 67 -9.55 7.32 5.63
C ASN A 67 -8.58 8.26 6.35
N THR A 68 -9.02 8.89 7.41
CA THR A 68 -8.20 9.82 8.19
C THR A 68 -7.87 9.20 9.55
N TYR A 69 -6.57 9.11 9.86
CA TYR A 69 -6.09 8.56 11.11
C TYR A 69 -5.27 9.58 11.89
N LYS A 70 -5.41 9.56 13.20
CA LYS A 70 -4.57 10.40 14.09
C LYS A 70 -3.15 9.87 14.17
N LEU A 71 -3.00 8.55 14.12
CA LEU A 71 -1.71 7.88 14.27
C LEU A 71 -1.32 7.20 12.96
N LEU A 72 -0.08 7.42 12.52
CA LEU A 72 0.45 6.75 11.33
C LEU A 72 0.51 5.24 11.52
N GLU A 73 0.77 4.78 12.76
CA GLU A 73 0.76 3.36 13.10
C GLU A 73 -0.59 2.71 12.80
N ALA A 74 -1.68 3.42 13.10
CA ALA A 74 -3.03 2.93 12.80
C ALA A 74 -3.29 2.91 11.28
N ALA A 75 -2.85 3.93 10.58
CA ALA A 75 -2.98 3.99 9.13
C ALA A 75 -2.26 2.80 8.45
N VAL A 76 -1.03 2.54 8.86
CA VAL A 76 -0.22 1.45 8.29
C VAL A 76 -0.82 0.08 8.61
N GLU A 77 -1.24 -0.15 9.84
CA GLU A 77 -1.82 -1.42 10.26
C GLU A 77 -3.10 -1.74 9.49
N ASN A 78 -4.00 -0.77 9.37
CA ASN A 78 -5.26 -0.95 8.65
C ASN A 78 -5.04 -1.08 7.15
N LEU A 79 -4.09 -0.35 6.58
CA LEU A 79 -3.73 -0.47 5.17
C LEU A 79 -3.17 -1.87 4.87
N ALA A 80 -2.25 -2.36 5.70
CA ALA A 80 -1.66 -3.68 5.52
C ALA A 80 -2.73 -4.77 5.55
N GLU A 81 -3.64 -4.71 6.52
CA GLU A 81 -4.75 -5.65 6.62
C GLU A 81 -5.63 -5.62 5.36
N THR A 82 -5.98 -4.43 4.90
CA THR A 82 -6.82 -4.26 3.71
C THR A 82 -6.16 -4.88 2.48
N LEU A 83 -4.86 -4.62 2.28
CA LEU A 83 -4.14 -5.16 1.13
C LEU A 83 -4.02 -6.68 1.20
N LEU A 84 -3.73 -7.24 2.37
CA LEU A 84 -3.62 -8.69 2.54
C LEU A 84 -4.94 -9.41 2.30
N LEU A 85 -6.06 -8.81 2.71
CA LEU A 85 -7.37 -9.38 2.49
C LEU A 85 -7.83 -9.25 1.03
N SER A 86 -7.41 -8.20 0.34
CA SER A 86 -7.86 -7.89 -1.03
C SER A 86 -7.01 -8.56 -2.12
N LEU A 87 -5.78 -8.96 -1.80
CA LEU A 87 -4.84 -9.48 -2.79
C LEU A 87 -4.45 -10.93 -2.47
N PRO A 88 -5.11 -11.92 -3.08
CA PRO A 88 -4.88 -13.33 -2.74
C PRO A 88 -3.44 -13.81 -2.97
N LEU A 89 -2.74 -13.22 -3.91
CA LEU A 89 -1.34 -13.59 -4.22
C LEU A 89 -0.33 -12.96 -3.27
N LEU A 90 -0.75 -11.98 -2.47
CA LEU A 90 0.12 -11.31 -1.50
C LEU A 90 0.28 -12.19 -0.27
N LYS A 91 1.51 -12.60 0.04
CA LYS A 91 1.81 -13.49 1.17
C LYS A 91 2.23 -12.72 2.41
N LYS A 92 2.92 -11.59 2.22
CA LYS A 92 3.41 -10.76 3.31
C LYS A 92 3.63 -9.36 2.76
N ILE A 93 3.49 -8.34 3.60
CA ILE A 93 3.75 -6.96 3.21
C ILE A 93 4.51 -6.23 4.31
N THR A 94 5.46 -5.38 3.90
CA THR A 94 6.14 -4.43 4.78
C THR A 94 5.85 -3.04 4.24
N LEU A 95 5.35 -2.15 5.10
CA LEU A 95 5.04 -0.76 4.76
C LEU A 95 5.96 0.18 5.56
N ARG A 96 6.41 1.22 4.90
CA ARG A 96 7.28 2.23 5.51
C ARG A 96 6.81 3.64 5.18
#